data_a499a2c747a82fdc17ec6ec2b0b3d261
#
_entry.id   a499a2c747a82fdc17ec6ec2b0b3d261
#
_cell.length_a   1.000
_cell.length_b   1.000
_cell.length_c   1.000
_cell.angle_alpha   90.00
_cell.angle_beta   90.00
_cell.angle_gamma   90.00
#
_symmetry.space_group_name_H-M   'P 1'
#
loop_
_entity.id
_entity.type
_entity.pdbx_description
1 polymer ?
#
loop_
_entity_poly.entity_id
_entity_poly.type
_entity_poly.pdbx_seq_one_letter_code
_entity_poly.pdbx_strand_id
1 'polypeptide(L)'
;MEKLKLIVAVAGAGQGERMREALEGAGCAVCFHLTGQGTAKAAWMEYLGLSDTRRDVLLAPCASGRVADALRALEAALEGEHYFAVSVALNSIAGRDSYKLLVKGGKAHG
;
A
#
# COMPACT_ATOMS: atom_id res chain seq x y z
N MET A 1 -5.88 20.82 8.91
CA MET A 1 -5.08 20.30 7.79
C MET A 1 -5.15 18.79 7.78
N GLU A 2 -5.48 18.22 6.64
CA GLU A 2 -5.57 16.77 6.50
C GLU A 2 -4.22 16.11 6.71
N LYS A 3 -4.18 15.09 7.54
CA LYS A 3 -2.93 14.35 7.77
C LYS A 3 -2.75 13.28 6.71
N LEU A 4 -1.51 13.01 6.39
CA LEU A 4 -1.15 11.95 5.47
C LEU A 4 -0.61 10.75 6.23
N LYS A 5 -0.89 9.59 5.69
CA LYS A 5 -0.32 8.34 6.14
C LYS A 5 0.28 7.60 4.96
N LEU A 6 1.26 6.76 5.24
CA LEU A 6 1.85 5.90 4.23
C LEU A 6 1.29 4.50 4.43
N ILE A 7 0.69 3.96 3.39
CA ILE A 7 0.30 2.56 3.39
C ILE A 7 1.46 1.77 2.81
N VAL A 8 1.87 0.74 3.53
CA VAL A 8 2.88 -0.22 3.08
C VAL A 8 2.19 -1.56 2.97
N ALA A 9 2.08 -2.07 1.75
CA ALA A 9 1.44 -3.36 1.49
C ALA A 9 2.46 -4.31 0.90
N VAL A 10 2.53 -5.51 1.46
CA VAL A 10 3.50 -6.53 1.05
C VAL A 10 2.75 -7.82 0.76
N ALA A 11 3.00 -8.38 -0.41
CA ALA A 11 2.38 -9.64 -0.82
C ALA A 11 3.38 -10.48 -1.59
N GLY A 12 3.00 -11.67 -1.98
CA GLY A 12 3.84 -12.53 -2.79
C GLY A 12 4.09 -11.94 -4.17
N ALA A 13 5.09 -12.46 -4.85
CA ALA A 13 5.42 -12.02 -6.19
C ALA A 13 4.22 -12.17 -7.12
N GLY A 14 3.99 -11.17 -7.96
CA GLY A 14 2.89 -11.17 -8.90
C GLY A 14 1.63 -10.48 -8.41
N GLN A 15 1.56 -10.04 -7.16
CA GLN A 15 0.36 -9.40 -6.60
C GLN A 15 0.39 -7.87 -6.70
N GLY A 16 1.50 -7.31 -7.17
CA GLY A 16 1.67 -5.86 -7.19
C GLY A 16 0.58 -5.11 -7.95
N GLU A 17 0.19 -5.63 -9.12
CA GLU A 17 -0.83 -4.97 -9.93
C GLU A 17 -2.20 -4.96 -9.25
N ARG A 18 -2.57 -6.05 -8.61
CA ARG A 18 -3.82 -6.10 -7.85
C ARG A 18 -3.82 -5.11 -6.71
N MET A 19 -2.69 -5.02 -5.99
CA MET A 19 -2.56 -4.06 -4.90
C MET A 19 -2.66 -2.62 -5.41
N ARG A 20 -1.99 -2.34 -6.54
CA ARG A 20 -2.03 -1.01 -7.14
C ARG A 20 -3.46 -0.63 -7.50
N GLU A 21 -4.17 -1.51 -8.20
CA GLU A 21 -5.53 -1.24 -8.61
C GLU A 21 -6.44 -0.99 -7.41
N ALA A 22 -6.28 -1.79 -6.36
CA ALA A 22 -7.07 -1.62 -5.15
C ALA A 22 -6.82 -0.27 -4.49
N LEU A 23 -5.55 0.11 -4.35
CA LEU A 23 -5.20 1.36 -3.70
C LEU A 23 -5.62 2.57 -4.54
N GLU A 24 -5.43 2.52 -5.84
CA GLU A 24 -5.87 3.60 -6.72
C GLU A 24 -7.39 3.72 -6.71
N GLY A 25 -8.09 2.62 -6.73
CA GLY A 25 -9.56 2.61 -6.64
C GLY A 25 -10.08 3.19 -5.34
N ALA A 26 -9.30 3.07 -4.26
CA ALA A 26 -9.66 3.64 -2.97
C ALA A 26 -9.24 5.11 -2.83
N GLY A 27 -8.64 5.68 -3.86
CA GLY A 27 -8.31 7.09 -3.89
C GLY A 27 -6.86 7.43 -3.56
N CYS A 28 -5.95 6.46 -3.56
CA CYS A 28 -4.52 6.76 -3.40
C CYS A 28 -4.00 7.34 -4.70
N ALA A 29 -3.45 8.55 -4.64
CA ALA A 29 -3.00 9.28 -5.82
C ALA A 29 -1.75 8.68 -6.46
N VAL A 30 -0.87 8.12 -5.63
CA VAL A 30 0.45 7.65 -6.05
C VAL A 30 0.73 6.33 -5.39
N CYS A 31 1.22 5.38 -6.17
CA CYS A 31 1.68 4.11 -5.65
C CYS A 31 3.07 3.82 -6.20
N PHE A 32 4.00 3.49 -5.33
CA PHE A 32 5.32 3.04 -5.73
C PHE A 32 5.35 1.53 -5.59
N HIS A 33 5.64 0.86 -6.68
CA HIS A 33 5.71 -0.60 -6.71
C HIS A 33 7.17 -1.03 -6.71
N LEU A 34 7.55 -1.78 -5.71
CA LEU A 34 8.90 -2.30 -5.54
C LEU A 34 8.85 -3.81 -5.49
N THR A 35 9.90 -4.43 -5.97
CA THR A 35 10.07 -5.87 -5.80
C THR A 35 11.31 -6.09 -4.94
N GLY A 36 11.27 -7.10 -4.11
CA GLY A 36 12.39 -7.38 -3.23
C GLY A 36 12.36 -8.80 -2.74
N GLN A 37 13.38 -9.14 -1.97
CA GLN A 37 13.45 -10.44 -1.34
C GLN A 37 13.29 -10.28 0.16
N GLY A 38 12.41 -11.12 0.72
CA GLY A 38 12.24 -11.16 2.15
C GLY A 38 13.42 -11.86 2.80
N THR A 39 13.81 -11.37 3.97
CA THR A 39 14.86 -11.99 4.78
C THR A 39 14.26 -12.61 6.04
N ALA A 40 12.95 -12.80 6.05
CA ALA A 40 12.29 -13.39 7.20
C ALA A 40 12.78 -14.80 7.45
N LYS A 41 12.78 -15.19 8.73
CA LYS A 41 13.13 -16.55 9.11
C LYS A 41 12.16 -17.55 8.49
N ALA A 42 12.61 -18.76 8.30
CA ALA A 42 11.81 -19.82 7.70
C ALA A 42 10.43 -19.98 8.38
N ALA A 43 10.38 -19.82 9.69
CA ALA A 43 9.12 -19.91 10.43
C ALA A 43 8.11 -18.84 10.01
N TRP A 44 8.56 -17.64 9.73
CA TRP A 44 7.71 -16.56 9.25
C TRP A 44 7.21 -16.83 7.82
N MET A 45 8.11 -17.35 6.99
CA MET A 45 7.72 -17.68 5.62
C MET A 45 6.67 -18.78 5.60
N GLU A 46 6.85 -19.79 6.44
CA GLU A 46 5.89 -20.87 6.57
C GLU A 46 4.53 -20.36 7.09
N TYR A 47 4.58 -19.50 8.12
CA TYR A 47 3.36 -18.92 8.69
C TYR A 47 2.58 -18.11 7.63
N LEU A 48 3.30 -17.38 6.77
CA LEU A 48 2.67 -16.58 5.72
C LEU A 48 2.33 -17.41 4.48
N GLY A 49 2.65 -18.71 4.48
CA GLY A 49 2.37 -19.58 3.34
C GLY A 49 3.24 -19.27 2.13
N LEU A 50 4.43 -18.73 2.36
CA LEU A 50 5.29 -18.26 1.30
C LEU A 50 6.48 -19.19 1.11
N SER A 51 6.52 -19.85 -0.05
CA SER A 51 7.66 -20.69 -0.44
C SER A 51 8.72 -19.90 -1.20
N ASP A 52 8.35 -18.74 -1.73
CA ASP A 52 9.23 -17.88 -2.51
C ASP A 52 9.57 -16.66 -1.66
N THR A 53 10.84 -16.25 -1.65
CA THR A 53 11.29 -15.10 -0.91
C THR A 53 10.99 -13.76 -1.62
N ARG A 54 10.62 -13.81 -2.89
CA ARG A 54 10.31 -12.59 -3.64
C ARG A 54 8.99 -12.00 -3.19
N ARG A 55 8.98 -10.70 -3.09
CA ARG A 55 7.80 -9.96 -2.61
C ARG A 55 7.54 -8.76 -3.50
N ASP A 56 6.28 -8.47 -3.66
CA ASP A 56 5.86 -7.19 -4.21
C ASP A 56 5.48 -6.28 -3.05
N VAL A 57 5.96 -5.05 -3.10
CA VAL A 57 5.74 -4.05 -2.06
C VAL A 57 5.15 -2.81 -2.71
N LEU A 58 4.05 -2.33 -2.18
CA LEU A 58 3.47 -1.05 -2.61
C LEU A 58 3.59 -0.04 -1.48
N LEU A 59 4.03 1.15 -1.86
CA LEU A 59 4.07 2.30 -0.95
C LEU A 59 3.08 3.32 -1.49
N ALA A 60 2.09 3.67 -0.70
CA ALA A 60 1.03 4.56 -1.15
C ALA A 60 0.71 5.61 -0.10
N PRO A 61 1.21 6.83 -0.28
CA PRO A 61 0.78 7.93 0.58
C PRO A 61 -0.69 8.26 0.30
N CYS A 62 -1.45 8.48 1.35
CA CYS A 62 -2.85 8.90 1.19
C CYS A 62 -3.33 9.69 2.39
N ALA A 63 -4.43 10.40 2.20
CA ALA A 63 -5.06 11.11 3.30
C ALA A 63 -5.51 10.14 4.38
N SER A 64 -5.35 10.51 5.64
CA SER A 64 -5.66 9.62 6.76
C SER A 64 -7.10 9.12 6.73
N GLY A 65 -8.03 9.94 6.26
CA GLY A 65 -9.44 9.55 6.15
C GLY A 65 -9.72 8.46 5.12
N ARG A 66 -8.77 8.14 4.27
CA ARG A 66 -8.94 7.13 3.22
C ARG A 66 -8.29 5.80 3.57
N VAL A 67 -7.55 5.75 4.67
CA VAL A 67 -6.78 4.55 5.02
C VAL A 67 -7.70 3.34 5.23
N ALA A 68 -8.79 3.51 5.95
CA ALA A 68 -9.71 2.40 6.21
C ALA A 68 -10.27 1.81 4.91
N ASP A 69 -10.66 2.68 3.97
CA ASP A 69 -11.18 2.21 2.68
C ASP A 69 -10.09 1.53 1.87
N ALA A 70 -8.87 2.06 1.91
CA ALA A 70 -7.75 1.47 1.20
C ALA A 70 -7.41 0.07 1.74
N LEU A 71 -7.40 -0.09 3.04
CA LEU A 71 -7.12 -1.39 3.65
C LEU A 71 -8.22 -2.40 3.33
N ARG A 72 -9.48 -1.98 3.33
CA ARG A 72 -10.59 -2.85 2.93
C ARG A 72 -10.49 -3.24 1.46
N ALA A 73 -10.08 -2.31 0.60
CA ALA A 73 -9.90 -2.62 -0.82
C ALA A 73 -8.79 -3.66 -1.03
N LEU A 74 -7.70 -3.54 -0.27
CA LEU A 74 -6.63 -4.54 -0.33
C LEU A 74 -7.14 -5.91 0.14
N GLU A 75 -7.88 -5.94 1.23
CA GLU A 75 -8.43 -7.19 1.75
C GLU A 75 -9.30 -7.89 0.70
N ALA A 76 -10.16 -7.13 0.04
CA ALA A 76 -11.02 -7.69 -1.01
C ALA A 76 -10.21 -8.18 -2.21
N ALA A 77 -9.22 -7.39 -2.64
CA ALA A 77 -8.42 -7.73 -3.81
C ALA A 77 -7.51 -8.93 -3.59
N LEU A 78 -7.06 -9.13 -2.36
CA LEU A 78 -6.11 -10.18 -2.03
C LEU A 78 -6.75 -11.32 -1.23
N GLU A 79 -8.06 -11.46 -1.35
CA GLU A 79 -8.77 -12.55 -0.68
C GLU A 79 -8.17 -13.90 -1.07
N GLY A 80 -7.86 -14.71 -0.08
CA GLY A 80 -7.22 -16.01 -0.32
C GLY A 80 -5.71 -15.96 -0.46
N GLU A 81 -5.13 -14.77 -0.53
CA GLU A 81 -3.68 -14.61 -0.65
C GLU A 81 -3.08 -14.22 0.70
N HIS A 82 -1.81 -14.54 0.87
CA HIS A 82 -1.08 -14.13 2.06
C HIS A 82 -0.45 -12.76 1.82
N TYR A 83 -0.80 -11.81 2.67
CA TYR A 83 -0.28 -10.45 2.56
C TYR A 83 -0.32 -9.79 3.92
N PHE A 84 0.35 -8.66 4.04
CA PHE A 84 0.08 -7.75 5.14
C PHE A 84 0.13 -6.33 4.64
N ALA A 85 -0.56 -5.45 5.34
CA ALA A 85 -0.54 -4.03 5.06
C ALA A 85 -0.58 -3.26 6.37
N VAL A 86 0.19 -2.19 6.42
CA VAL A 86 0.22 -1.32 7.59
C VAL A 86 0.11 0.11 7.13
N SER A 87 -0.31 1.00 8.02
CA SER A 87 -0.28 2.43 7.77
C SER A 87 0.65 3.08 8.77
N VAL A 88 1.43 4.04 8.28
CA VAL A 88 2.40 4.75 9.09
C VAL A 88 2.08 6.24 9.01
N ALA A 89 2.03 6.90 10.16
CA ALA A 89 1.79 8.33 10.20
C ALA A 89 2.99 9.07 9.61
N LEU A 90 2.72 10.04 8.75
CA LEU A 90 3.75 10.90 8.19
C LEU A 90 3.77 12.21 8.99
N ASN A 91 4.93 12.53 9.56
CA ASN A 91 5.05 13.70 10.44
C ASN A 91 5.34 14.98 9.67
N SER A 92 5.95 14.88 8.50
CA SER A 92 6.26 16.06 7.71
C SER A 92 6.35 15.69 6.24
N ILE A 93 6.14 16.69 5.40
CA ILE A 93 6.22 16.54 3.95
C ILE A 93 6.77 17.82 3.36
N ALA A 94 7.62 17.69 2.37
CA ALA A 94 8.09 18.81 1.57
C ALA A 94 7.38 18.76 0.20
N GLY A 95 7.20 19.93 -0.39
CA GLY A 95 6.52 19.99 -1.68
C GLY A 95 5.03 20.28 -1.52
N ARG A 96 4.68 21.57 -1.55
CA ARG A 96 3.29 21.99 -1.35
C ARG A 96 2.31 21.37 -2.33
N ASP A 97 2.67 21.38 -3.60
CA ASP A 97 1.76 20.87 -4.63
C ASP A 97 1.60 19.37 -4.54
N SER A 98 2.66 18.66 -4.21
CA SER A 98 2.61 17.23 -3.99
C SER A 98 1.71 16.88 -2.82
N TYR A 99 1.80 17.65 -1.72
CA TYR A 99 0.93 17.44 -0.58
C TYR A 99 -0.54 17.59 -0.96
N LYS A 100 -0.87 18.65 -1.71
CA LYS A 100 -2.25 18.89 -2.14
C LYS A 100 -2.78 17.75 -2.99
N LEU A 101 -1.96 17.24 -3.90
CA LEU A 101 -2.35 16.12 -4.75
C LEU A 101 -2.61 14.86 -3.93
N LEU A 102 -1.74 14.57 -2.96
CA LEU A 102 -1.88 13.38 -2.12
C LEU A 102 -3.14 13.45 -1.26
N VAL A 103 -3.46 14.62 -0.74
CA VAL A 103 -4.68 14.82 0.05
C VAL A 103 -5.93 14.60 -0.80
N LYS A 104 -5.92 15.06 -2.05
CA LYS A 104 -7.03 14.86 -2.96
C LYS A 104 -7.18 13.42 -3.43
N GLY A 105 -6.16 12.60 -3.21
CA GLY A 105 -6.24 11.18 -3.52
C GLY A 105 -6.30 10.86 -5.00
N GLY A 106 -5.65 11.66 -5.82
CA GLY A 106 -5.59 11.40 -7.25
C GLY A 106 -6.86 11.76 -8.02
N LYS A 107 -7.86 12.33 -7.36
CA LYS A 107 -9.10 12.76 -7.99
C LYS A 107 -9.11 14.27 -8.22
N ALA A 108 -7.93 14.85 -8.40
CA ALA A 108 -7.78 16.29 -8.51
C ALA A 108 -8.49 16.89 -9.72
N HIS A 109 -8.69 16.10 -10.74
CA HIS A 109 -9.30 16.55 -11.99
C HIS A 109 -10.73 16.07 -12.17
N GLY A 110 -11.15 15.28 -11.26
CA GLY A 110 -12.49 14.72 -11.32
C GLY A 110 -13.44 15.60 -10.65
#